data_6ad86257f1737fdb384b367cd0f38302
#
_entry.id   6ad86257f1737fdb384b367cd0f38302
#
_cell.length_a   1.000
_cell.length_b   1.000
_cell.length_c   1.000
_cell.angle_alpha   90.00
_cell.angle_beta   90.00
_cell.angle_gamma   90.00
#
_symmetry.space_group_name_H-M   'P 1'
#
loop_
_entity.id
_entity.type
_entity.pdbx_description
1 polymer ?
#
loop_
_entity_poly.entity_id
_entity_poly.type
_entity_poly.pdbx_seq_one_letter_code
_entity_poly.pdbx_strand_id
1 'polypeptide(L)'
;MNRLSLFPLLGILAVSTPLAAQVNFKATPILQSGMAAGKQIAYPRTDSAEVTALVLDIGPGGETGRHMHPNPTFVYILDGAIDVEMDDGSTHSYKAGDSFLEALNTWHNGKNKGTTPAKVLVVFTGVHGKPNLVRPPAAPR
;
A
#
# COMPACT_ATOMS: atom_id res chain seq x y z
N MET A 1 12.20 -55.28 68.77
CA MET A 1 12.51 -55.28 67.33
C MET A 1 11.61 -54.27 66.61
N ASN A 2 12.13 -53.01 66.48
CA ASN A 2 11.41 -51.89 65.91
C ASN A 2 11.74 -51.81 64.39
N ARG A 3 10.72 -51.94 63.54
CA ARG A 3 10.87 -51.73 62.07
C ARG A 3 10.58 -50.26 61.83
N LEU A 4 11.59 -49.52 61.42
CA LEU A 4 11.43 -48.18 60.87
C LEU A 4 10.94 -48.27 59.40
N SER A 5 9.76 -47.79 59.14
CA SER A 5 9.24 -47.66 57.79
C SER A 5 9.70 -46.32 57.20
N LEU A 6 10.59 -46.32 56.20
CA LEU A 6 10.91 -45.14 55.41
C LEU A 6 9.79 -44.89 54.36
N PHE A 7 9.14 -43.73 54.43
CA PHE A 7 8.28 -43.24 53.36
C PHE A 7 9.12 -42.42 52.38
N PRO A 8 9.05 -42.69 51.08
CA PRO A 8 9.73 -41.82 50.13
C PRO A 8 8.96 -40.51 49.96
N LEU A 9 9.65 -39.39 50.14
CA LEU A 9 9.15 -38.04 49.84
C LEU A 9 9.13 -37.87 48.31
N LEU A 10 7.94 -37.88 47.73
CA LEU A 10 7.75 -37.59 46.30
C LEU A 10 7.81 -36.08 46.08
N GLY A 11 8.94 -35.57 45.62
CA GLY A 11 9.13 -34.17 45.29
C GLY A 11 8.36 -33.84 43.97
N ILE A 12 7.31 -33.00 44.08
CA ILE A 12 6.61 -32.45 42.93
C ILE A 12 7.48 -31.39 42.30
N LEU A 13 8.12 -31.69 41.16
CA LEU A 13 8.75 -30.66 40.33
C LEU A 13 7.64 -29.82 39.69
N ALA A 14 7.45 -28.62 40.17
CA ALA A 14 6.60 -27.63 39.49
C ALA A 14 7.34 -27.16 38.23
N VAL A 15 6.93 -27.67 37.07
CA VAL A 15 7.35 -27.16 35.76
C VAL A 15 6.63 -25.84 35.53
N SER A 16 7.33 -24.73 35.78
CA SER A 16 6.84 -23.40 35.36
C SER A 16 6.91 -23.31 33.84
N THR A 17 5.77 -23.45 33.17
CA THR A 17 5.64 -23.11 31.76
C THR A 17 5.82 -21.59 31.64
N PRO A 18 6.70 -21.09 30.76
CA PRO A 18 6.79 -19.66 30.52
C PRO A 18 5.45 -19.19 29.92
N LEU A 19 4.83 -18.19 30.57
CA LEU A 19 3.67 -17.49 30.06
C LEU A 19 4.12 -16.78 28.79
N ALA A 20 3.84 -17.37 27.63
CA ALA A 20 4.09 -16.71 26.36
C ALA A 20 3.33 -15.39 26.36
N ALA A 21 4.04 -14.26 26.31
CA ALA A 21 3.44 -12.95 26.20
C ALA A 21 2.56 -12.94 24.95
N GLN A 22 1.26 -12.81 25.14
CA GLN A 22 0.29 -12.75 24.06
C GLN A 22 0.48 -11.38 23.38
N VAL A 23 1.10 -11.38 22.20
CA VAL A 23 1.27 -10.17 21.41
C VAL A 23 -0.10 -9.79 20.84
N ASN A 24 -0.71 -8.72 21.37
CA ASN A 24 -1.94 -8.15 20.82
C ASN A 24 -1.61 -7.45 19.50
N PHE A 25 -1.59 -8.24 18.43
CA PHE A 25 -1.29 -7.77 17.08
C PHE A 25 -2.36 -8.27 16.11
N LYS A 26 -2.89 -7.34 15.29
CA LYS A 26 -3.80 -7.65 14.19
C LYS A 26 -3.26 -7.01 12.92
N ALA A 27 -2.94 -7.80 11.90
CA ALA A 27 -2.66 -7.33 10.57
C ALA A 27 -3.91 -7.45 9.71
N THR A 28 -4.27 -6.37 9.01
CA THR A 28 -5.35 -6.37 8.03
C THR A 28 -4.74 -5.98 6.68
N PRO A 29 -4.68 -6.90 5.71
CA PRO A 29 -4.22 -6.55 4.37
C PRO A 29 -5.15 -5.50 3.75
N ILE A 30 -4.58 -4.44 3.20
CA ILE A 30 -5.32 -3.41 2.47
C ILE A 30 -5.18 -3.59 0.95
N LEU A 31 -4.14 -4.27 0.48
CA LEU A 31 -3.94 -4.66 -0.91
C LEU A 31 -3.04 -5.89 -0.99
N GLN A 32 -3.40 -6.81 -1.86
CA GLN A 32 -2.52 -7.89 -2.34
C GLN A 32 -2.84 -8.13 -3.81
N SER A 33 -1.97 -7.67 -4.71
CA SER A 33 -2.19 -7.81 -6.15
C SER A 33 -0.86 -7.90 -6.90
N GLY A 34 -0.81 -8.77 -7.90
CA GLY A 34 0.22 -8.77 -8.93
C GLY A 34 -0.23 -8.06 -10.21
N MET A 35 -1.41 -7.40 -10.18
CA MET A 35 -2.04 -6.79 -11.35
C MET A 35 -2.36 -5.32 -11.07
N ALA A 36 -2.22 -4.49 -12.09
CA ALA A 36 -2.65 -3.09 -12.11
C ALA A 36 -3.50 -2.85 -13.35
N ALA A 37 -4.77 -2.47 -13.18
CA ALA A 37 -5.75 -2.28 -14.27
C ALA A 37 -5.73 -3.44 -15.29
N GLY A 38 -5.79 -4.68 -14.80
CA GLY A 38 -5.82 -5.89 -15.65
C GLY A 38 -4.49 -6.31 -16.29
N LYS A 39 -3.39 -5.57 -16.05
CA LYS A 39 -2.04 -5.91 -16.55
C LYS A 39 -1.14 -6.38 -15.42
N GLN A 40 -0.31 -7.37 -15.68
CA GLN A 40 0.68 -7.84 -14.71
C GLN A 40 1.71 -6.73 -14.42
N ILE A 41 1.99 -6.49 -13.15
CA ILE A 41 3.05 -5.56 -12.75
C ILE A 41 4.42 -6.20 -12.95
N ALA A 42 5.42 -5.35 -13.24
CA ALA A 42 6.82 -5.73 -13.25
C ALA A 42 7.64 -4.65 -12.55
N TYR A 43 8.51 -5.05 -11.64
CA TYR A 43 9.46 -4.13 -11.03
C TYR A 43 10.65 -3.90 -11.96
N PRO A 44 11.22 -2.70 -11.96
CA PRO A 44 12.42 -2.43 -12.76
C PRO A 44 13.58 -3.32 -12.30
N ARG A 45 14.35 -3.86 -13.25
CA ARG A 45 15.60 -4.56 -12.97
C ARG A 45 16.69 -3.52 -12.83
N THR A 46 17.13 -3.26 -11.61
CA THR A 46 18.10 -2.20 -11.29
C THR A 46 18.84 -2.51 -10.00
N ASP A 47 20.06 -2.01 -9.88
CA ASP A 47 20.86 -1.95 -8.65
C ASP A 47 20.71 -0.61 -7.90
N SER A 48 19.96 0.33 -8.47
CA SER A 48 19.70 1.66 -7.92
C SER A 48 18.20 1.91 -7.69
N ALA A 49 17.50 0.94 -7.06
CA ALA A 49 16.10 1.07 -6.73
C ALA A 49 15.86 2.24 -5.75
N GLU A 50 14.76 2.98 -5.96
CA GLU A 50 14.36 4.08 -5.11
C GLU A 50 12.86 4.00 -4.82
N VAL A 51 12.49 4.22 -3.56
CA VAL A 51 11.10 4.39 -3.16
C VAL A 51 10.85 5.86 -2.85
N THR A 52 9.85 6.43 -3.52
CA THR A 52 9.38 7.79 -3.22
C THR A 52 7.94 7.71 -2.72
N ALA A 53 7.68 8.26 -1.55
CA ALA A 53 6.33 8.35 -1.01
C ALA A 53 5.94 9.82 -0.84
N LEU A 54 4.72 10.17 -1.25
CA LEU A 54 4.14 11.49 -1.05
C LEU A 54 2.70 11.40 -0.57
N VAL A 55 2.26 12.47 0.07
CA VAL A 55 0.85 12.72 0.33
C VAL A 55 0.41 13.86 -0.57
N LEU A 56 -0.63 13.61 -1.36
CA LEU A 56 -1.29 14.62 -2.19
C LEU A 56 -2.51 15.15 -1.46
N ASP A 57 -2.66 16.47 -1.43
CA ASP A 57 -3.90 17.13 -1.05
C ASP A 57 -4.55 17.68 -2.32
N ILE A 58 -5.71 17.11 -2.69
CA ILE A 58 -6.44 17.47 -3.92
C ILE A 58 -7.75 18.17 -3.50
N GLY A 59 -7.81 19.49 -3.66
CA GLY A 59 -9.01 20.27 -3.35
C GLY A 59 -10.21 19.90 -4.23
N PRO A 60 -11.42 20.37 -3.86
CA PRO A 60 -12.60 20.20 -4.70
C PRO A 60 -12.39 20.72 -6.11
N GLY A 61 -12.70 19.91 -7.13
CA GLY A 61 -12.45 20.23 -8.54
C GLY A 61 -10.99 20.13 -8.98
N GLY A 62 -10.07 19.82 -8.05
CA GLY A 62 -8.65 19.65 -8.34
C GLY A 62 -8.36 18.33 -9.09
N GLU A 63 -7.25 18.32 -9.82
CA GLU A 63 -6.82 17.14 -10.58
C GLU A 63 -5.29 17.01 -10.64
N THR A 64 -4.81 15.79 -10.83
CA THR A 64 -3.36 15.52 -11.02
C THR A 64 -2.86 15.95 -12.40
N GLY A 65 -3.77 16.13 -13.35
CA GLY A 65 -3.50 16.28 -14.78
C GLY A 65 -3.14 14.95 -15.42
N ARG A 66 -3.32 14.87 -16.74
CA ARG A 66 -3.03 13.65 -17.50
C ARG A 66 -1.56 13.26 -17.41
N HIS A 67 -1.29 12.03 -16.97
CA HIS A 67 0.05 11.49 -16.79
C HIS A 67 0.04 9.95 -16.86
N MET A 68 1.23 9.35 -16.81
CA MET A 68 1.41 7.89 -16.66
C MET A 68 2.61 7.59 -15.77
N HIS A 69 2.65 6.38 -15.21
CA HIS A 69 3.75 5.88 -14.39
C HIS A 69 4.53 4.78 -15.11
N PRO A 70 5.85 4.91 -15.26
CA PRO A 70 6.70 3.85 -15.84
C PRO A 70 6.99 2.70 -14.87
N ASN A 71 6.72 2.89 -13.58
CA ASN A 71 6.99 1.93 -12.52
C ASN A 71 5.73 1.63 -11.70
N PRO A 72 5.66 0.49 -10.99
CA PRO A 72 4.54 0.19 -10.11
C PRO A 72 4.34 1.29 -9.07
N THR A 73 3.11 1.78 -9.00
CA THR A 73 2.70 2.87 -8.13
C THR A 73 1.55 2.40 -7.26
N PHE A 74 1.77 2.37 -5.95
CA PHE A 74 0.74 2.05 -4.96
C PHE A 74 0.06 3.34 -4.52
N VAL A 75 -1.28 3.28 -4.43
CA VAL A 75 -2.12 4.39 -3.95
C VAL A 75 -3.00 3.92 -2.81
N TYR A 76 -3.15 4.78 -1.80
CA TYR A 76 -4.08 4.61 -0.69
C TYR A 76 -4.81 5.91 -0.42
N ILE A 77 -6.13 5.86 -0.35
CA ILE A 77 -6.94 7.02 -0.05
C ILE A 77 -7.02 7.20 1.46
N LEU A 78 -6.36 8.24 1.96
CA LEU A 78 -6.33 8.57 3.40
C LEU A 78 -7.63 9.24 3.83
N ASP A 79 -8.18 10.14 2.98
CA ASP A 79 -9.42 10.87 3.26
C ASP A 79 -10.07 11.32 1.94
N GLY A 80 -11.40 11.53 1.98
CA GLY A 80 -12.18 11.96 0.81
C GLY A 80 -12.34 10.87 -0.24
N ALA A 81 -12.41 11.28 -1.51
CA ALA A 81 -12.56 10.39 -2.66
C ALA A 81 -11.95 11.01 -3.92
N ILE A 82 -11.50 10.15 -4.84
CA ILE A 82 -11.05 10.54 -6.18
C ILE A 82 -11.63 9.62 -7.25
N ASP A 83 -11.77 10.16 -8.45
CA ASP A 83 -11.98 9.40 -9.67
C ASP A 83 -10.67 9.33 -10.46
N VAL A 84 -10.32 8.16 -10.96
CA VAL A 84 -9.21 7.96 -11.89
C VAL A 84 -9.80 7.71 -13.27
N GLU A 85 -9.65 8.70 -14.15
CA GLU A 85 -10.10 8.63 -15.54
C GLU A 85 -8.97 8.10 -16.42
N MET A 86 -9.24 7.03 -17.15
CA MET A 86 -8.30 6.37 -18.06
C MET A 86 -8.48 6.87 -19.48
N ASP A 87 -7.44 6.78 -20.32
CA ASP A 87 -7.51 7.18 -21.74
C ASP A 87 -8.48 6.36 -22.60
N ASP A 88 -8.85 5.15 -22.16
CA ASP A 88 -9.87 4.33 -22.81
C ASP A 88 -11.32 4.78 -22.51
N GLY A 89 -11.45 5.86 -21.73
CA GLY A 89 -12.73 6.42 -21.31
C GLY A 89 -13.31 5.78 -20.05
N SER A 90 -12.70 4.75 -19.50
CA SER A 90 -13.13 4.17 -18.22
C SER A 90 -12.81 5.09 -17.05
N THR A 91 -13.62 5.01 -15.99
CA THR A 91 -13.41 5.75 -14.75
C THR A 91 -13.52 4.79 -13.57
N HIS A 92 -12.57 4.88 -12.66
CA HIS A 92 -12.54 4.12 -11.42
C HIS A 92 -12.61 5.06 -10.24
N SER A 93 -13.59 4.88 -9.34
CA SER A 93 -13.79 5.72 -8.16
C SER A 93 -13.23 5.04 -6.91
N TYR A 94 -12.49 5.79 -6.10
CA TYR A 94 -11.88 5.35 -4.86
C TYR A 94 -12.19 6.33 -3.74
N LYS A 95 -12.41 5.81 -2.52
CA LYS A 95 -12.73 6.58 -1.32
C LYS A 95 -11.79 6.22 -0.17
N ALA A 96 -11.86 6.96 0.91
CA ALA A 96 -11.07 6.71 2.12
C ALA A 96 -11.11 5.24 2.54
N GLY A 97 -9.92 4.65 2.74
CA GLY A 97 -9.69 3.24 3.03
C GLY A 97 -9.45 2.35 1.81
N ASP A 98 -9.76 2.81 0.61
CA ASP A 98 -9.47 2.06 -0.63
C ASP A 98 -7.99 2.17 -1.00
N SER A 99 -7.47 1.11 -1.64
CA SER A 99 -6.12 1.07 -2.19
C SER A 99 -6.08 0.35 -3.52
N PHE A 100 -5.16 0.75 -4.38
CA PHE A 100 -4.98 0.17 -5.71
C PHE A 100 -3.55 0.35 -6.22
N LEU A 101 -3.25 -0.37 -7.31
CA LEU A 101 -2.05 -0.13 -8.11
C LEU A 101 -2.43 0.60 -9.39
N GLU A 102 -1.74 1.67 -9.69
CA GLU A 102 -1.94 2.42 -10.93
C GLU A 102 -1.42 1.66 -12.14
N ALA A 103 -2.14 1.77 -13.25
CA ALA A 103 -1.80 1.11 -14.51
C ALA A 103 -0.46 1.59 -15.05
N LEU A 104 0.50 0.66 -15.24
CA LEU A 104 1.80 0.98 -15.81
C LEU A 104 1.66 1.45 -17.26
N ASN A 105 2.42 2.49 -17.60
CA ASN A 105 2.52 3.03 -18.95
C ASN A 105 1.15 3.28 -19.61
N THR A 106 0.17 3.65 -18.80
CA THR A 106 -1.19 3.95 -19.25
C THR A 106 -1.57 5.35 -18.81
N TRP A 107 -1.99 6.18 -19.73
CA TRP A 107 -2.39 7.55 -19.47
C TRP A 107 -3.66 7.59 -18.62
N HIS A 108 -3.64 8.41 -17.59
CA HIS A 108 -4.77 8.61 -16.69
C HIS A 108 -4.72 9.98 -16.02
N ASN A 109 -5.80 10.34 -15.32
CA ASN A 109 -5.93 11.58 -14.58
C ASN A 109 -6.77 11.35 -13.31
N GLY A 110 -6.18 11.62 -12.15
CA GLY A 110 -6.88 11.57 -10.87
C GLY A 110 -7.60 12.88 -10.60
N LYS A 111 -8.90 12.83 -10.32
CA LYS A 111 -9.76 14.01 -10.10
C LYS A 111 -10.53 13.91 -8.80
N ASN A 112 -10.57 14.99 -8.06
CA ASN A 112 -11.51 15.15 -6.96
C ASN A 112 -12.78 15.85 -7.47
N LYS A 113 -13.83 15.07 -7.77
CA LYS A 113 -15.15 15.58 -8.18
C LYS A 113 -16.07 15.89 -6.98
N GLY A 114 -15.60 15.65 -5.77
CA GLY A 114 -16.33 15.92 -4.54
C GLY A 114 -16.33 17.40 -4.12
N THR A 115 -16.96 17.67 -2.99
CA THR A 115 -17.06 19.01 -2.39
C THR A 115 -16.09 19.22 -1.22
N THR A 116 -15.37 18.16 -0.81
CA THR A 116 -14.36 18.19 0.25
C THR A 116 -13.00 17.82 -0.32
N PRO A 117 -11.89 18.26 0.30
CA PRO A 117 -10.55 17.82 -0.11
C PRO A 117 -10.39 16.31 -0.03
N ALA A 118 -9.60 15.75 -0.94
CA ALA A 118 -9.12 14.37 -0.87
C ALA A 118 -7.65 14.34 -0.48
N LYS A 119 -7.26 13.39 0.39
CA LYS A 119 -5.88 13.15 0.82
C LYS A 119 -5.45 11.76 0.37
N VAL A 120 -4.38 11.69 -0.40
CA VAL A 120 -3.97 10.47 -1.09
C VAL A 120 -2.49 10.19 -0.81
N LEU A 121 -2.18 9.02 -0.25
CA LEU A 121 -0.81 8.51 -0.18
C LEU A 121 -0.46 7.82 -1.49
N VAL A 122 0.64 8.24 -2.10
CA VAL A 122 1.19 7.65 -3.32
C VAL A 122 2.61 7.17 -3.06
N VAL A 123 2.90 5.91 -3.42
CA VAL A 123 4.22 5.29 -3.24
C VAL A 123 4.70 4.76 -4.59
N PHE A 124 5.77 5.34 -5.09
CA PHE A 124 6.46 4.91 -6.29
C PHE A 124 7.59 3.93 -5.96
N THR A 125 7.67 2.84 -6.72
CA THR A 125 8.79 1.89 -6.66
C THR A 125 9.64 2.04 -7.91
N GLY A 126 10.46 3.08 -7.94
CA GLY A 126 11.17 3.54 -9.11
C GLY A 126 12.67 3.23 -9.10
N VAL A 127 13.39 4.03 -9.86
CA VAL A 127 14.84 3.94 -10.04
C VAL A 127 15.44 5.32 -9.78
N HIS A 128 16.50 5.39 -8.99
CA HIS A 128 17.17 6.64 -8.67
C HIS A 128 17.52 7.45 -9.93
N GLY A 129 17.19 8.74 -9.92
CA GLY A 129 17.42 9.64 -11.04
C GLY A 129 16.52 9.42 -12.27
N LYS A 130 15.50 8.55 -12.19
CA LYS A 130 14.48 8.39 -13.24
C LYS A 130 13.16 8.99 -12.78
N PRO A 131 12.34 9.52 -13.74
CA PRO A 131 11.03 10.06 -13.37
C PRO A 131 10.06 8.97 -12.94
N ASN A 132 9.32 9.21 -11.86
CA ASN A 132 8.22 8.37 -11.41
C ASN A 132 6.90 8.70 -12.13
N LEU A 133 6.86 9.82 -12.84
CA LEU A 133 5.69 10.33 -13.56
C LEU A 133 6.13 10.93 -14.89
N VAL A 134 5.40 10.62 -15.95
CA VAL A 134 5.61 11.17 -17.30
C VAL A 134 4.34 11.95 -17.69
N ARG A 135 4.52 13.15 -18.23
CA ARG A 135 3.42 13.98 -18.78
C ARG A 135 3.45 13.94 -20.30
N PRO A 136 2.28 14.14 -20.95
CA PRO A 136 2.26 14.30 -22.41
C PRO A 136 3.15 15.48 -22.83
N PRO A 137 3.72 15.43 -24.04
CA PRO A 137 4.37 16.61 -24.63
C PRO A 137 3.44 17.81 -24.60
N ALA A 138 3.99 19.01 -24.41
CA ALA A 138 3.22 20.24 -24.56
C ALA A 138 2.67 20.30 -26.00
N ALA A 139 1.40 20.71 -26.15
CA ALA A 139 0.85 20.96 -27.47
C ALA A 139 1.72 21.99 -28.21
N PRO A 140 1.97 21.79 -29.52
CA PRO A 140 2.64 22.81 -30.32
C PRO A 140 1.87 24.12 -30.24
N ARG A 141 2.59 25.21 -30.02
CA ARG A 141 2.03 26.57 -30.01
C ARG A 141 1.72 27.03 -31.43
#